data_e51eb03f4148c4f595f44b13eb4046d6
#
_entry.id   e51eb03f4148c4f595f44b13eb4046d6
#
_cell.length_a   1.000
_cell.length_b   1.000
_cell.length_c   1.000
_cell.angle_alpha   90.00
_cell.angle_beta   90.00
_cell.angle_gamma   90.00
#
_symmetry.space_group_name_H-M   'P 1'
#
loop_
_entity.id
_entity.type
_entity.pdbx_description
1 polymer ?
#
loop_
_entity_poly.entity_id
_entity_poly.type
_entity_poly.pdbx_seq_one_letter_code
_entity_poly.pdbx_strand_id
1 'polypeptide(L)'
;MSKTATLADTVCHTSTENLDLIRGGSLLAPALATMQEMPFGRDTTLRRLLPQIPDTYDFVFFDCSPSLESLFNINVLVAVQYVLIPIKVDKNSIEGYNVMLETIQSVREIANPDIRALGIFMTAVETGASLDREMIANFPQMLPELAFHSYIRKNIDVKKAP
;
A
#
# COMPACT_ATOMS: atom_id res chain seq x y z
N MET A 1 1.92 10.66 35.17
CA MET A 1 1.92 11.20 33.80
C MET A 1 2.20 10.05 32.87
N SER A 2 1.21 9.58 32.11
CA SER A 2 1.40 8.56 31.09
C SER A 2 2.27 9.16 29.98
N LYS A 3 3.44 8.53 29.70
CA LYS A 3 4.28 8.93 28.57
C LYS A 3 3.49 8.62 27.31
N THR A 4 3.09 9.65 26.58
CA THR A 4 2.47 9.47 25.26
C THR A 4 3.54 8.86 24.34
N ALA A 5 3.35 7.61 23.91
CA ALA A 5 4.27 6.95 23.00
C ALA A 5 4.35 7.73 21.68
N THR A 6 5.55 7.93 21.19
CA THR A 6 5.78 8.53 19.86
C THR A 6 5.82 7.44 18.79
N LEU A 7 5.70 7.82 17.52
CA LEU A 7 5.84 6.86 16.42
C LEU A 7 7.23 6.19 16.44
N ALA A 8 8.27 6.93 16.79
CA ALA A 8 9.63 6.42 16.93
C ALA A 8 9.74 5.29 17.98
N ASP A 9 8.97 5.36 19.07
CA ASP A 9 8.97 4.32 20.11
C ASP A 9 8.37 2.98 19.63
N THR A 10 7.72 2.95 18.47
CA THR A 10 7.08 1.77 17.88
C THR A 10 7.92 1.09 16.81
N VAL A 11 9.03 1.69 16.41
CA VAL A 11 9.95 1.14 15.40
C VAL A 11 10.70 -0.05 15.98
N CYS A 12 10.68 -1.16 15.25
CA CYS A 12 11.41 -2.39 15.57
C CYS A 12 12.50 -2.61 14.51
N HIS A 13 13.75 -2.73 14.95
CA HIS A 13 14.83 -3.12 14.04
C HIS A 13 14.66 -4.59 13.63
N THR A 14 14.87 -4.86 12.34
CA THR A 14 14.85 -6.23 11.82
C THR A 14 16.26 -6.80 11.70
N SER A 15 16.38 -8.10 11.39
CA SER A 15 17.68 -8.72 11.08
C SER A 15 18.23 -8.34 9.70
N THR A 16 17.42 -7.66 8.89
CA THR A 16 17.82 -7.18 7.55
C THR A 16 18.40 -5.78 7.69
N GLU A 17 19.59 -5.58 7.17
CA GLU A 17 20.26 -4.28 7.19
C GLU A 17 19.41 -3.22 6.48
N ASN A 18 19.33 -2.02 7.06
CA ASN A 18 18.56 -0.88 6.57
C ASN A 18 17.05 -1.13 6.40
N LEU A 19 16.50 -2.09 7.14
CA LEU A 19 15.06 -2.37 7.16
C LEU A 19 14.54 -2.38 8.59
N ASP A 20 13.71 -1.41 8.90
CA ASP A 20 12.96 -1.33 10.15
C ASP A 20 11.46 -1.58 9.92
N LEU A 21 10.74 -1.95 10.95
CA LEU A 21 9.33 -2.31 10.86
C LEU A 21 8.52 -1.68 12.00
N ILE A 22 7.40 -1.07 11.66
CA ILE A 22 6.31 -0.81 12.61
C ILE A 22 5.27 -1.91 12.43
N ARG A 23 5.10 -2.74 13.45
CA ARG A 23 4.20 -3.89 13.37
C ARG A 23 2.75 -3.45 13.46
N GLY A 24 1.93 -3.94 12.55
CA GLY A 24 0.50 -4.04 12.76
C GLY A 24 0.18 -5.05 13.86
N GLY A 25 -1.01 -5.01 14.42
CA GLY A 25 -1.36 -5.96 15.47
C GLY A 25 -2.80 -5.83 15.97
N SER A 26 -3.11 -6.56 17.05
CA SER A 26 -4.44 -6.59 17.67
C SER A 26 -4.96 -5.22 18.14
N LEU A 27 -4.08 -4.24 18.32
CA LEU A 27 -4.45 -2.87 18.69
C LEU A 27 -4.96 -2.02 17.52
N LEU A 28 -4.84 -2.49 16.29
CA LEU A 28 -5.34 -1.79 15.11
C LEU A 28 -6.88 -1.65 15.12
N ALA A 29 -7.61 -2.69 15.51
CA ALA A 29 -9.07 -2.65 15.56
C ALA A 29 -9.61 -1.65 16.61
N PRO A 30 -9.12 -1.63 17.87
CA PRO A 30 -9.46 -0.57 18.82
C PRO A 30 -9.07 0.85 18.36
N ALA A 31 -7.91 1.00 17.72
CA ALA A 31 -7.49 2.29 17.17
C ALA A 31 -8.44 2.78 16.06
N LEU A 32 -8.90 1.88 15.18
CA LEU A 32 -9.92 2.19 14.18
C LEU A 32 -11.23 2.67 14.83
N ALA A 33 -11.72 1.96 15.84
CA ALA A 33 -12.93 2.36 16.55
C ALA A 33 -12.78 3.77 17.12
N THR A 34 -11.65 4.07 17.78
CA THR A 34 -11.35 5.41 18.28
C THR A 34 -11.31 6.46 17.16
N MET A 35 -10.70 6.14 16.01
CA MET A 35 -10.66 7.05 14.87
C MET A 35 -12.05 7.28 14.27
N GLN A 36 -12.93 6.27 14.24
CA GLN A 36 -14.30 6.39 13.75
C GLN A 36 -15.16 7.32 14.59
N GLU A 37 -14.90 7.38 15.90
CA GLU A 37 -15.58 8.27 16.84
C GLU A 37 -15.09 9.72 16.76
N MET A 38 -13.97 9.99 16.10
CA MET A 38 -13.46 11.35 15.94
C MET A 38 -14.40 12.18 15.06
N PRO A 39 -14.87 13.34 15.53
CA PRO A 39 -15.78 14.18 14.76
C PRO A 39 -15.11 14.80 13.53
N PHE A 40 -13.78 15.03 13.59
CA PHE A 40 -12.99 15.62 12.50
C PHE A 40 -11.60 15.01 12.41
N GLY A 41 -11.04 14.99 11.19
CA GLY A 41 -9.63 14.65 10.95
C GLY A 41 -9.28 13.17 11.13
N ARG A 42 -10.30 12.28 11.16
CA ARG A 42 -10.09 10.84 11.25
C ARG A 42 -9.36 10.24 10.03
N ASP A 43 -9.51 10.87 8.89
CA ASP A 43 -8.91 10.51 7.59
C ASP A 43 -7.48 11.06 7.40
N THR A 44 -7.07 12.02 8.23
CA THR A 44 -5.76 12.68 8.18
C THR A 44 -4.83 12.31 9.34
N THR A 45 -5.23 11.34 10.16
CA THR A 45 -4.47 10.97 11.37
C THR A 45 -3.06 10.52 11.04
N LEU A 46 -2.89 9.65 10.05
CA LEU A 46 -1.58 9.17 9.62
C LEU A 46 -0.72 10.32 9.07
N ARG A 47 -1.29 11.18 8.23
CA ARG A 47 -0.57 12.34 7.67
C ARG A 47 0.03 13.25 8.75
N ARG A 48 -0.63 13.37 9.90
CA ARG A 48 -0.14 14.17 11.05
C ARG A 48 0.96 13.45 11.83
N LEU A 49 1.04 12.13 11.73
CA LEU A 49 2.06 11.32 12.39
C LEU A 49 3.35 11.18 11.57
N LEU A 50 3.28 11.21 10.25
CA LEU A 50 4.43 11.02 9.36
C LEU A 50 5.62 11.93 9.66
N PRO A 51 5.47 13.22 10.03
CA PRO A 51 6.59 14.08 10.40
C PRO A 51 7.37 13.62 11.65
N GLN A 52 6.89 12.61 12.37
CA GLN A 52 7.63 12.01 13.50
C GLN A 52 8.59 10.90 13.04
N ILE A 53 8.53 10.48 11.78
CA ILE A 53 9.48 9.53 11.20
C ILE A 53 10.79 10.28 10.94
N PRO A 54 11.94 9.77 11.41
CA PRO A 54 13.23 10.41 11.17
C PRO A 54 13.57 10.51 9.68
N ASP A 55 14.22 11.63 9.28
CA ASP A 55 14.68 11.88 7.91
C ASP A 55 15.81 10.92 7.45
N THR A 56 16.21 9.99 8.32
CA THR A 56 17.19 8.94 7.99
C THR A 56 16.63 7.82 7.13
N TYR A 57 15.31 7.76 6.95
CA TYR A 57 14.65 6.79 6.07
C TYR A 57 14.48 7.38 4.68
N ASP A 58 15.03 6.70 3.67
CA ASP A 58 14.83 7.07 2.26
C ASP A 58 13.41 6.75 1.78
N PHE A 59 12.80 5.67 2.30
CA PHE A 59 11.47 5.19 1.92
C PHE A 59 10.67 4.74 3.14
N VAL A 60 9.37 4.98 3.09
CA VAL A 60 8.38 4.45 4.04
C VAL A 60 7.30 3.72 3.25
N PHE A 61 7.17 2.42 3.48
CA PHE A 61 6.16 1.58 2.83
C PHE A 61 5.02 1.27 3.78
N PHE A 62 3.79 1.39 3.28
CA PHE A 62 2.58 0.99 3.98
C PHE A 62 2.00 -0.25 3.29
N ASP A 63 2.01 -1.38 4.01
CA ASP A 63 1.30 -2.59 3.58
C ASP A 63 -0.18 -2.45 3.93
N CYS A 64 -1.01 -2.38 2.90
CA CYS A 64 -2.43 -2.08 3.00
C CYS A 64 -3.28 -3.35 2.88
N SER A 65 -4.42 -3.36 3.58
CA SER A 65 -5.42 -4.40 3.39
C SER A 65 -6.08 -4.29 2.00
N PRO A 66 -6.65 -5.39 1.46
CA PRO A 66 -7.31 -5.35 0.16
C PRO A 66 -8.63 -4.55 0.13
N SER A 67 -9.14 -4.12 1.29
CA SER A 67 -10.36 -3.33 1.39
C SER A 67 -10.08 -1.85 1.19
N LEU A 68 -10.36 -1.31 0.01
CA LEU A 68 -10.12 0.10 -0.34
C LEU A 68 -10.89 1.09 0.56
N GLU A 69 -12.08 0.70 1.00
CA GLU A 69 -12.97 1.56 1.80
C GLU A 69 -12.59 1.60 3.29
N SER A 70 -11.56 0.86 3.71
CA SER A 70 -11.16 0.88 5.11
C SER A 70 -10.59 2.25 5.49
N LEU A 71 -10.96 2.75 6.68
CA LEU A 71 -10.44 4.02 7.18
C LEU A 71 -8.90 4.06 7.25
N PHE A 72 -8.25 2.92 7.43
CA PHE A 72 -6.78 2.82 7.35
C PHE A 72 -6.26 3.10 5.97
N ASN A 73 -6.82 2.45 4.95
CA ASN A 73 -6.37 2.66 3.56
C ASN A 73 -6.63 4.10 3.11
N ILE A 74 -7.77 4.69 3.52
CA ILE A 74 -8.03 6.10 3.28
C ILE A 74 -6.95 6.98 3.95
N ASN A 75 -6.58 6.71 5.20
CA ASN A 75 -5.51 7.44 5.87
C ASN A 75 -4.16 7.31 5.15
N VAL A 76 -3.83 6.12 4.65
CA VAL A 76 -2.60 5.91 3.86
C VAL A 76 -2.66 6.74 2.58
N LEU A 77 -3.73 6.64 1.79
CA LEU A 77 -3.86 7.39 0.54
C LEU A 77 -3.80 8.91 0.74
N VAL A 78 -4.35 9.41 1.84
CA VAL A 78 -4.27 10.85 2.19
C VAL A 78 -2.85 11.26 2.60
N ALA A 79 -2.01 10.33 3.03
CA ALA A 79 -0.69 10.62 3.60
C ALA A 79 0.50 10.38 2.65
N VAL A 80 0.37 9.47 1.66
CA VAL A 80 1.48 9.06 0.79
C VAL A 80 1.57 9.88 -0.49
N GLN A 81 2.76 9.88 -1.11
CA GLN A 81 2.98 10.47 -2.43
C GLN A 81 2.75 9.48 -3.56
N TYR A 82 3.04 8.20 -3.33
CA TYR A 82 3.02 7.18 -4.38
C TYR A 82 2.24 5.95 -3.96
N VAL A 83 1.54 5.36 -4.93
CA VAL A 83 0.82 4.09 -4.76
C VAL A 83 1.35 3.08 -5.78
N LEU A 84 1.82 1.93 -5.29
CA LEU A 84 2.15 0.76 -6.09
C LEU A 84 0.97 -0.20 -6.06
N ILE A 85 0.52 -0.67 -7.23
CA ILE A 85 -0.67 -1.51 -7.36
C ILE A 85 -0.25 -2.91 -7.81
N PRO A 86 -0.17 -3.89 -6.89
CA PRO A 86 0.07 -5.28 -7.27
C PRO A 86 -1.22 -5.90 -7.81
N ILE A 87 -1.12 -6.58 -8.96
CA ILE A 87 -2.22 -7.34 -9.54
C ILE A 87 -1.83 -8.80 -9.74
N LYS A 88 -2.81 -9.70 -9.67
CA LYS A 88 -2.65 -11.09 -10.11
C LYS A 88 -3.17 -11.23 -11.54
N VAL A 89 -2.71 -12.28 -12.23
CA VAL A 89 -3.21 -12.59 -13.58
C VAL A 89 -4.55 -13.33 -13.44
N ASP A 90 -5.62 -12.58 -13.24
CA ASP A 90 -6.99 -13.09 -13.24
C ASP A 90 -7.97 -12.05 -13.80
N LYS A 91 -9.20 -12.49 -14.15
CA LYS A 91 -10.20 -11.61 -14.76
C LYS A 91 -10.65 -10.45 -13.87
N ASN A 92 -10.62 -10.63 -12.55
CA ASN A 92 -11.12 -9.64 -11.59
C ASN A 92 -10.06 -8.56 -11.30
N SER A 93 -8.79 -8.86 -11.53
CA SER A 93 -7.68 -7.93 -11.26
C SER A 93 -7.70 -6.71 -12.19
N ILE A 94 -8.23 -6.86 -13.41
CA ILE A 94 -8.37 -5.76 -14.37
C ILE A 94 -9.42 -4.74 -13.89
N GLU A 95 -10.56 -5.22 -13.38
CA GLU A 95 -11.58 -4.35 -12.79
C GLU A 95 -11.06 -3.70 -11.49
N GLY A 96 -10.33 -4.45 -10.68
CA GLY A 96 -9.79 -3.97 -9.41
C GLY A 96 -8.80 -2.80 -9.55
N TYR A 97 -7.92 -2.79 -10.54
CA TYR A 97 -6.99 -1.67 -10.70
C TYR A 97 -7.68 -0.39 -11.18
N ASN A 98 -8.75 -0.47 -11.99
CA ASN A 98 -9.51 0.69 -12.41
C ASN A 98 -10.16 1.39 -11.19
N VAL A 99 -10.79 0.62 -10.31
CA VAL A 99 -11.36 1.15 -9.07
C VAL A 99 -10.28 1.83 -8.21
N MET A 100 -9.06 1.25 -8.14
CA MET A 100 -7.95 1.88 -7.42
C MET A 100 -7.52 3.20 -8.07
N LEU A 101 -7.43 3.27 -9.40
CA LEU A 101 -7.07 4.51 -10.10
C LEU A 101 -8.13 5.60 -9.91
N GLU A 102 -9.41 5.26 -9.96
CA GLU A 102 -10.51 6.18 -9.65
C GLU A 102 -10.45 6.66 -8.20
N THR A 103 -10.13 5.78 -7.26
CA THR A 103 -9.95 6.13 -5.85
C THR A 103 -8.77 7.09 -5.66
N ILE A 104 -7.63 6.83 -6.30
CA ILE A 104 -6.46 7.72 -6.26
C ILE A 104 -6.83 9.10 -6.83
N GLN A 105 -7.56 9.14 -7.93
CA GLN A 105 -7.99 10.39 -8.53
C GLN A 105 -8.91 11.18 -7.58
N SER A 106 -9.87 10.52 -6.96
CA SER A 106 -10.78 11.13 -5.99
C SER A 106 -10.03 11.69 -4.76
N VAL A 107 -9.09 10.91 -4.22
CA VAL A 107 -8.24 11.37 -3.10
C VAL A 107 -7.37 12.56 -3.52
N ARG A 108 -6.84 12.54 -4.74
CA ARG A 108 -6.03 13.64 -5.28
C ARG A 108 -6.79 14.95 -5.35
N GLU A 109 -8.05 14.89 -5.77
CA GLU A 109 -8.89 16.08 -5.90
C GLU A 109 -9.35 16.65 -4.56
N ILE A 110 -9.59 15.79 -3.57
CA ILE A 110 -10.26 16.19 -2.32
C ILE A 110 -9.26 16.45 -1.18
N ALA A 111 -8.23 15.58 -1.03
CA ALA A 111 -7.48 15.51 0.21
C ALA A 111 -5.96 15.50 0.05
N ASN A 112 -5.42 14.97 -1.06
CA ASN A 112 -3.98 14.82 -1.27
C ASN A 112 -3.59 15.09 -2.73
N PRO A 113 -3.35 16.35 -3.13
CA PRO A 113 -3.04 16.71 -4.51
C PRO A 113 -1.73 16.11 -5.04
N ASP A 114 -0.85 15.64 -4.14
CA ASP A 114 0.46 15.10 -4.49
C ASP A 114 0.44 13.59 -4.75
N ILE A 115 -0.64 12.88 -4.41
CA ILE A 115 -0.73 11.43 -4.61
C ILE A 115 -0.71 11.05 -6.09
N ARG A 116 0.03 9.99 -6.43
CA ARG A 116 0.14 9.46 -7.79
C ARG A 116 0.22 7.93 -7.78
N ALA A 117 -0.37 7.29 -8.77
CA ALA A 117 -0.02 5.91 -9.08
C ALA A 117 1.42 5.88 -9.61
N LEU A 118 2.32 5.21 -8.89
CA LEU A 118 3.70 5.00 -9.34
C LEU A 118 3.76 3.94 -10.43
N GLY A 119 2.90 2.94 -10.34
CA GLY A 119 2.74 1.93 -11.34
C GLY A 119 1.98 0.70 -10.86
N ILE A 120 1.70 -0.16 -11.83
CA ILE A 120 0.99 -1.42 -11.66
C ILE A 120 1.91 -2.56 -12.07
N PHE A 121 2.04 -3.59 -11.25
CA PHE A 121 2.92 -4.73 -11.53
C PHE A 121 2.24 -6.06 -11.25
N MET A 122 2.57 -7.07 -12.05
CA MET A 122 2.02 -8.40 -11.92
C MET A 122 2.74 -9.19 -10.83
N THR A 123 1.96 -9.91 -10.03
CA THR A 123 2.45 -10.78 -8.95
C THR A 123 1.94 -12.21 -9.10
N ALA A 124 2.62 -13.14 -8.47
CA ALA A 124 2.30 -14.57 -8.48
C ALA A 124 2.22 -15.19 -9.90
N VAL A 125 3.01 -14.66 -10.83
CA VAL A 125 3.00 -15.06 -12.24
C VAL A 125 3.53 -16.49 -12.43
N GLU A 126 2.76 -17.30 -13.14
CA GLU A 126 3.14 -18.67 -13.55
C GLU A 126 3.50 -18.70 -15.05
N THR A 127 4.78 -18.53 -15.37
CA THR A 127 5.26 -18.42 -16.78
C THR A 127 4.93 -19.63 -17.66
N GLY A 128 4.55 -20.77 -17.07
CA GLY A 128 4.04 -21.94 -17.77
C GLY A 128 2.60 -21.83 -18.25
N ALA A 129 1.78 -20.97 -17.63
CA ALA A 129 0.38 -20.78 -17.98
C ALA A 129 0.24 -19.90 -19.24
N SER A 130 -0.69 -20.26 -20.13
CA SER A 130 -0.93 -19.52 -21.38
C SER A 130 -1.45 -18.11 -21.12
N LEU A 131 -2.37 -17.97 -20.15
CA LEU A 131 -2.96 -16.70 -19.77
C LEU A 131 -1.90 -15.72 -19.22
N ASP A 132 -0.98 -16.22 -18.37
CA ASP A 132 0.08 -15.39 -17.80
C ASP A 132 1.03 -14.87 -18.87
N ARG A 133 1.40 -15.75 -19.85
CA ARG A 133 2.25 -15.33 -20.98
C ARG A 133 1.59 -14.27 -21.85
N GLU A 134 0.30 -14.40 -22.11
CA GLU A 134 -0.46 -13.43 -22.88
C GLU A 134 -0.53 -12.07 -22.12
N MET A 135 -0.80 -12.12 -20.82
CA MET A 135 -0.81 -10.91 -19.98
C MET A 135 0.56 -10.25 -19.90
N ILE A 136 1.65 -11.01 -19.73
CA ILE A 136 3.03 -10.44 -19.74
C ILE A 136 3.29 -9.68 -21.03
N ALA A 137 2.85 -10.21 -22.18
CA ALA A 137 3.08 -9.57 -23.47
C ALA A 137 2.22 -8.32 -23.70
N ASN A 138 0.97 -8.35 -23.25
CA ASN A 138 -0.01 -7.33 -23.60
C ASN A 138 -0.14 -6.24 -22.52
N PHE A 139 0.11 -6.55 -21.25
CA PHE A 139 -0.12 -5.62 -20.14
C PHE A 139 0.64 -4.29 -20.27
N PRO A 140 1.93 -4.25 -20.66
CA PRO A 140 2.63 -2.99 -20.89
C PRO A 140 2.05 -2.16 -22.05
N GLN A 141 1.39 -2.81 -23.00
CA GLN A 141 0.74 -2.11 -24.13
C GLN A 141 -0.63 -1.53 -23.73
N MET A 142 -1.32 -2.18 -22.79
CA MET A 142 -2.62 -1.72 -22.28
C MET A 142 -2.47 -0.47 -21.40
N LEU A 143 -1.36 -0.36 -20.67
CA LEU A 143 -1.10 0.70 -19.70
C LEU A 143 0.35 1.21 -19.81
N PRO A 144 0.73 1.82 -20.95
CA PRO A 144 2.12 2.12 -21.28
C PRO A 144 2.83 3.03 -20.27
N GLU A 145 2.08 3.87 -19.54
CA GLU A 145 2.65 4.82 -18.56
C GLU A 145 2.66 4.25 -17.13
N LEU A 146 1.89 3.20 -16.86
CA LEU A 146 1.70 2.66 -15.51
C LEU A 146 2.18 1.23 -15.34
N ALA A 147 2.19 0.42 -16.40
CA ALA A 147 2.59 -0.97 -16.29
C ALA A 147 4.10 -1.12 -16.13
N PHE A 148 4.53 -1.82 -15.10
CA PHE A 148 5.92 -2.27 -14.99
C PHE A 148 6.19 -3.40 -16.00
N HIS A 149 7.35 -3.37 -16.63
CA HIS A 149 7.84 -4.48 -17.46
C HIS A 149 8.31 -5.67 -16.62
N SER A 150 8.60 -5.44 -15.35
CA SER A 150 9.00 -6.48 -14.40
C SER A 150 7.78 -7.05 -13.68
N TYR A 151 7.86 -8.33 -13.31
CA TYR A 151 6.82 -9.02 -12.57
C TYR A 151 7.42 -9.93 -11.49
N ILE A 152 6.62 -10.27 -10.47
CA ILE A 152 7.00 -11.19 -9.41
C ILE A 152 6.43 -12.57 -9.73
N ARG A 153 7.32 -13.55 -9.86
CA ARG A 153 6.93 -14.95 -10.10
C ARG A 153 6.29 -15.56 -8.87
N LYS A 154 5.37 -16.48 -9.09
CA LYS A 154 4.89 -17.36 -8.02
C LYS A 154 6.05 -18.19 -7.48
N ASN A 155 6.27 -18.09 -6.16
CA ASN A 155 7.29 -18.86 -5.48
C ASN A 155 6.68 -19.54 -4.24
N ILE A 156 7.00 -20.83 -4.07
CA ILE A 156 6.55 -21.63 -2.93
C ILE A 156 7.20 -21.14 -1.62
N ASP A 157 8.41 -20.61 -1.70
CA ASP A 157 9.12 -20.12 -0.51
C ASP A 157 8.46 -18.88 0.10
N VAL A 158 7.80 -18.04 -0.70
CA VAL A 158 6.98 -16.93 -0.20
C VAL A 158 5.82 -17.41 0.69
N LYS A 159 5.28 -18.60 0.40
CA LYS A 159 4.22 -19.21 1.25
C LYS A 159 4.74 -19.79 2.57
N LYS A 160 6.05 -19.99 2.69
CA LYS A 160 6.71 -20.53 3.88
C LYS A 160 7.34 -19.43 4.74
N ALA A 161 7.36 -18.20 4.24
CA ALA A 161 7.82 -17.07 5.02
C ALA A 161 6.91 -16.89 6.26
N PRO A 162 7.49 -16.66 7.45
CA PRO A 162 6.74 -16.53 8.69
C PRO A 162 5.81 -15.32 8.71
#